data_5579925aa9538d0dbe5f9fc8b12cf930
#
_entry.id   5579925aa9538d0dbe5f9fc8b12cf930
#
_cell.length_a   1.000
_cell.length_b   1.000
_cell.length_c   1.000
_cell.angle_alpha   90.00
_cell.angle_beta   90.00
_cell.angle_gamma   90.00
#
_symmetry.space_group_name_H-M   'P 1'
#
loop_
_entity.id
_entity.type
_entity.pdbx_description
1 polymer ?
#
loop_
_entity_poly.entity_id
_entity_poly.type
_entity_poly.pdbx_seq_one_letter_code
_entity_poly.pdbx_strand_id
1 'polypeptide(L)'
;MERLRIKPDVLGQRLSVRTPRGDFVGDLIAIQDQSFQLLTRTGPTLIQAAEISAWRVVGAPRGSGIPLTARIDQVEWASHLTWAAPIQQEYDGWWLRAANGFSLRANSVLPVRAPGLVKDLSKSLQVVKDFYDQQGISPLIQIPQPSYQPLQQELMACGWQPKHHVLVMTARNWKFSLSAEIKV
;
A
#
# COMPACT_ATOMS: atom_id res chain seq x y z
N MET A 1 -16.89 8.82 28.53
CA MET A 1 -17.24 8.86 27.08
C MET A 1 -16.12 8.21 26.31
N GLU A 2 -16.35 7.04 25.78
CA GLU A 2 -15.40 6.35 24.90
C GLU A 2 -15.26 7.17 23.62
N ARG A 3 -14.05 7.69 23.38
CA ARG A 3 -13.78 8.50 22.17
C ARG A 3 -13.96 7.61 20.95
N LEU A 4 -14.76 8.03 19.99
CA LEU A 4 -14.95 7.38 18.70
C LEU A 4 -13.60 7.32 17.97
N ARG A 5 -12.83 6.26 18.18
CA ARG A 5 -11.54 6.05 17.50
C ARG A 5 -11.76 5.33 16.17
N ILE A 6 -11.22 5.89 15.11
CA ILE A 6 -11.07 5.17 13.83
C ILE A 6 -10.00 4.09 14.05
N LYS A 7 -10.36 2.85 13.75
CA LYS A 7 -9.44 1.72 13.93
C LYS A 7 -8.49 1.58 12.74
N PRO A 8 -7.26 1.06 12.96
CA PRO A 8 -6.30 0.84 11.88
C PRO A 8 -6.78 -0.10 10.75
N ASP A 9 -7.68 -1.03 11.07
CA ASP A 9 -8.24 -1.99 10.12
C ASP A 9 -9.10 -1.38 9.00
N VAL A 10 -9.52 -0.10 9.16
CA VAL A 10 -10.24 0.64 8.12
C VAL A 10 -9.34 1.54 7.26
N LEU A 11 -8.02 1.46 7.44
CA LEU A 11 -7.08 2.22 6.60
C LEU A 11 -7.22 1.82 5.12
N GLY A 12 -7.23 2.81 4.24
CA GLY A 12 -7.50 2.64 2.81
C GLY A 12 -8.98 2.46 2.44
N GLN A 13 -9.88 2.30 3.42
CA GLN A 13 -11.30 2.26 3.15
C GLN A 13 -11.89 3.67 3.00
N ARG A 14 -13.01 3.74 2.28
CA ARG A 14 -13.74 5.00 2.14
C ARG A 14 -14.61 5.23 3.35
N LEU A 15 -14.46 6.38 3.98
CA LEU A 15 -15.20 6.79 5.16
C LEU A 15 -16.10 7.99 4.86
N SER A 16 -17.23 8.04 5.56
CA SER A 16 -18.00 9.26 5.80
C SER A 16 -17.82 9.64 7.26
N VAL A 17 -17.31 10.84 7.50
CA VAL A 17 -16.97 11.35 8.84
C VAL A 17 -17.70 12.65 9.08
N ARG A 18 -18.42 12.72 10.19
CA ARG A 18 -19.15 13.92 10.64
C ARG A 18 -18.33 14.67 11.67
N THR A 19 -18.19 15.96 11.45
CA THR A 19 -17.54 16.90 12.37
C THR A 19 -18.35 18.18 12.50
N PRO A 20 -18.05 19.08 13.47
CA PRO A 20 -18.67 20.41 13.53
C PRO A 20 -18.45 21.26 12.27
N ARG A 21 -17.40 20.99 11.51
CA ARG A 21 -17.10 21.68 10.24
C ARG A 21 -17.90 21.14 9.05
N GLY A 22 -18.65 20.04 9.22
CA GLY A 22 -19.44 19.37 8.18
C GLY A 22 -19.10 17.88 8.01
N ASP A 23 -19.70 17.29 7.00
CA ASP A 23 -19.48 15.88 6.65
C ASP A 23 -18.37 15.76 5.60
N PHE A 24 -17.35 14.95 5.88
CA PHE A 24 -16.25 14.67 4.98
C PHE A 24 -16.38 13.23 4.46
N VAL A 25 -16.21 13.05 3.17
CA VAL A 25 -16.21 11.71 2.53
C VAL A 25 -14.95 11.53 1.72
N GLY A 26 -14.15 10.53 2.04
CA GLY A 26 -12.89 10.25 1.36
C GLY A 26 -12.30 8.91 1.74
N ASP A 27 -11.25 8.53 1.04
CA ASP A 27 -10.49 7.32 1.34
C ASP A 27 -9.51 7.63 2.49
N LEU A 28 -9.51 6.82 3.54
CA LEU A 28 -8.60 7.01 4.69
C LEU A 28 -7.17 6.66 4.27
N ILE A 29 -6.29 7.66 4.23
CA ILE A 29 -4.92 7.51 3.73
C ILE A 29 -3.85 7.56 4.81
N ALA A 30 -4.16 8.06 6.01
CA ALA A 30 -3.26 8.02 7.15
C ALA A 30 -4.03 8.09 8.46
N ILE A 31 -3.49 7.44 9.50
CA ILE A 31 -3.94 7.54 10.88
C ILE A 31 -2.73 7.95 11.72
N GLN A 32 -2.89 8.97 12.54
CA GLN A 32 -1.94 9.45 13.53
C GLN A 32 -2.60 9.44 14.91
N ASP A 33 -1.83 9.63 15.98
CA ASP A 33 -2.32 9.49 17.36
C ASP A 33 -3.60 10.28 17.66
N GLN A 34 -3.71 11.50 17.15
CA GLN A 34 -4.84 12.40 17.41
C GLN A 34 -5.50 12.95 16.14
N SER A 35 -5.11 12.49 14.97
CA SER A 35 -5.66 12.94 13.70
C SER A 35 -5.64 11.83 12.66
N PHE A 36 -6.40 12.01 11.60
CA PHE A 36 -6.35 11.14 10.42
C PHE A 36 -6.55 11.95 9.16
N GLN A 37 -6.14 11.41 8.05
CA GLN A 37 -6.19 12.08 6.76
C GLN A 37 -7.10 11.32 5.81
N LEU A 38 -8.08 12.03 5.26
CA LEU A 38 -8.94 11.52 4.19
C LEU A 38 -8.51 12.10 2.84
N LEU A 39 -8.39 11.27 1.84
CA LEU A 39 -8.30 11.71 0.45
C LEU A 39 -9.73 11.97 -0.06
N THR A 40 -10.15 13.22 0.02
CA THR A 40 -11.45 13.68 -0.46
C THR A 40 -11.41 14.03 -1.95
N ARG A 41 -12.53 14.43 -2.53
CA ARG A 41 -12.58 14.89 -3.93
C ARG A 41 -11.74 16.16 -4.17
N THR A 42 -11.57 16.97 -3.15
CA THR A 42 -10.80 18.25 -3.21
C THR A 42 -9.34 18.09 -2.78
N GLY A 43 -8.92 16.88 -2.43
CA GLY A 43 -7.56 16.56 -2.00
C GLY A 43 -7.47 16.02 -0.57
N PRO A 44 -6.25 15.82 -0.05
CA PRO A 44 -6.02 15.36 1.31
C PRO A 44 -6.57 16.34 2.34
N THR A 45 -7.38 15.83 3.26
CA THR A 45 -8.03 16.62 4.31
C THR A 45 -7.67 16.04 5.67
N LEU A 46 -7.05 16.84 6.52
CA LEU A 46 -6.73 16.48 7.91
C LEU A 46 -7.94 16.72 8.81
N ILE A 47 -8.28 15.71 9.62
CA ILE A 47 -9.38 15.75 10.59
C ILE A 47 -8.82 15.36 11.96
N GLN A 48 -9.13 16.18 12.98
CA GLN A 48 -8.73 15.87 14.35
C GLN A 48 -9.68 14.84 14.95
N ALA A 49 -9.16 13.84 15.64
CA ALA A 49 -9.96 12.78 16.26
C ALA A 49 -10.98 13.34 17.28
N ALA A 50 -10.65 14.47 17.93
CA ALA A 50 -11.54 15.12 18.87
C ALA A 50 -12.77 15.80 18.21
N GLU A 51 -12.72 16.07 16.90
CA GLU A 51 -13.81 16.71 16.15
C GLU A 51 -14.85 15.69 15.65
N ILE A 52 -14.54 14.38 15.72
CA ILE A 52 -15.43 13.36 15.19
C ILE A 52 -16.66 13.18 16.09
N SER A 53 -17.83 13.43 15.54
CA SER A 53 -19.10 13.09 16.18
C SER A 53 -19.66 11.74 15.72
N ALA A 54 -19.36 11.32 14.48
CA ALA A 54 -19.73 10.02 13.94
C ALA A 54 -18.86 9.67 12.73
N TRP A 55 -18.67 8.39 12.47
CA TRP A 55 -18.07 7.92 11.22
C TRP A 55 -18.62 6.54 10.83
N ARG A 56 -18.52 6.22 9.55
CA ARG A 56 -18.86 4.90 9.00
C ARG A 56 -18.08 4.62 7.73
N VAL A 57 -17.86 3.34 7.46
CA VAL A 57 -17.38 2.90 6.15
C VAL A 57 -18.52 3.07 5.15
N VAL A 58 -18.20 3.62 3.97
CA VAL A 58 -19.14 3.81 2.88
C VAL A 58 -18.60 3.17 1.61
N GLY A 59 -19.50 2.68 0.76
CA GLY A 59 -19.12 2.16 -0.56
C GLY A 59 -18.53 3.22 -1.47
N ALA A 60 -17.84 2.78 -2.52
CA ALA A 60 -17.41 3.68 -3.58
C ALA A 60 -18.64 4.39 -4.18
N PRO A 61 -18.54 5.68 -4.55
CA PRO A 61 -19.63 6.37 -5.22
C PRO A 61 -19.99 5.63 -6.51
N ARG A 62 -21.27 5.64 -6.88
CA ARG A 62 -21.71 5.05 -8.15
C ARG A 62 -20.89 5.66 -9.30
N GLY A 63 -20.22 4.79 -10.10
CA GLY A 63 -19.38 5.21 -11.22
C GLY A 63 -17.94 5.64 -10.87
N SER A 64 -17.52 5.63 -9.59
CA SER A 64 -16.17 6.05 -9.19
C SER A 64 -15.13 4.93 -9.15
N GLY A 65 -15.53 3.70 -9.47
CA GLY A 65 -14.60 2.58 -9.52
C GLY A 65 -14.35 1.88 -8.18
N ILE A 66 -13.28 1.15 -8.13
CA ILE A 66 -12.87 0.30 -7.01
C ILE A 66 -12.26 1.10 -5.84
N PRO A 67 -12.33 0.57 -4.60
CA PRO A 67 -11.68 1.19 -3.44
C PRO A 67 -10.18 1.43 -3.66
N LEU A 68 -9.62 2.41 -2.95
CA LEU A 68 -8.20 2.77 -3.07
C LEU A 68 -7.27 1.58 -2.82
N THR A 69 -7.51 0.80 -1.79
CA THR A 69 -6.74 -0.41 -1.46
C THR A 69 -6.72 -1.40 -2.62
N ALA A 70 -7.89 -1.72 -3.18
CA ALA A 70 -7.99 -2.63 -4.32
C ALA A 70 -7.33 -2.06 -5.59
N ARG A 71 -7.34 -0.73 -5.77
CA ARG A 71 -6.61 -0.08 -6.87
C ARG A 71 -5.10 -0.18 -6.69
N ILE A 72 -4.61 0.00 -5.46
CA ILE A 72 -3.19 -0.17 -5.13
C ILE A 72 -2.75 -1.59 -5.43
N ASP A 73 -3.47 -2.59 -4.92
CA ASP A 73 -3.16 -4.00 -5.14
C ASP A 73 -3.17 -4.38 -6.63
N GLN A 74 -4.13 -3.84 -7.40
CA GLN A 74 -4.18 -4.06 -8.86
C GLN A 74 -2.98 -3.44 -9.59
N VAL A 75 -2.56 -2.23 -9.22
CA VAL A 75 -1.41 -1.56 -9.81
C VAL A 75 -0.12 -2.30 -9.47
N GLU A 76 0.07 -2.68 -8.21
CA GLU A 76 1.25 -3.43 -7.79
C GLU A 76 1.31 -4.80 -8.46
N TRP A 77 0.17 -5.49 -8.55
CA TRP A 77 0.08 -6.77 -9.24
C TRP A 77 0.33 -6.66 -10.74
N ALA A 78 -0.25 -5.67 -11.42
CA ALA A 78 0.01 -5.42 -12.83
C ALA A 78 1.49 -5.11 -13.08
N SER A 79 2.11 -4.31 -12.22
CA SER A 79 3.55 -4.02 -12.28
C SER A 79 4.41 -5.26 -12.07
N HIS A 80 3.99 -6.18 -11.20
CA HIS A 80 4.66 -7.45 -10.99
C HIS A 80 4.58 -8.34 -12.26
N LEU A 81 3.42 -8.42 -12.90
CA LEU A 81 3.23 -9.22 -14.11
C LEU A 81 3.97 -8.66 -15.33
N THR A 82 4.05 -7.33 -15.46
CA THR A 82 4.72 -6.68 -16.59
C THR A 82 6.24 -6.72 -16.50
N TRP A 83 6.77 -6.81 -15.29
CA TRP A 83 8.21 -6.96 -15.04
C TRP A 83 8.44 -8.06 -14.03
N ALA A 84 8.20 -9.29 -14.47
CA ALA A 84 8.40 -10.46 -13.64
C ALA A 84 9.89 -10.69 -13.36
N ALA A 85 10.26 -10.83 -12.10
CA ALA A 85 11.62 -11.22 -11.74
C ALA A 85 11.91 -12.66 -12.21
N PRO A 86 13.12 -12.97 -12.67
CA PRO A 86 13.47 -14.32 -13.13
C PRO A 86 13.42 -15.37 -12.03
N ILE A 87 13.66 -14.98 -10.78
CA ILE A 87 13.56 -15.88 -9.62
C ILE A 87 12.42 -15.39 -8.73
N GLN A 88 11.45 -16.27 -8.50
CA GLN A 88 10.26 -15.95 -7.71
C GLN A 88 9.86 -17.10 -6.83
N GLN A 89 9.38 -16.79 -5.64
CA GLN A 89 8.79 -17.73 -4.70
C GLN A 89 7.60 -17.11 -4.01
N GLU A 90 6.48 -17.82 -3.94
CA GLU A 90 5.35 -17.41 -3.10
C GLU A 90 5.49 -18.04 -1.71
N TYR A 91 5.24 -17.23 -0.68
CA TYR A 91 5.17 -17.70 0.70
C TYR A 91 4.17 -16.88 1.49
N ASP A 92 3.14 -17.52 2.00
CA ASP A 92 2.09 -16.94 2.88
C ASP A 92 1.47 -15.65 2.32
N GLY A 93 1.26 -15.59 0.99
CA GLY A 93 0.72 -14.42 0.28
C GLY A 93 1.74 -13.33 -0.04
N TRP A 94 3.03 -13.56 0.23
CA TRP A 94 4.13 -12.71 -0.19
C TRP A 94 4.82 -13.28 -1.42
N TRP A 95 5.14 -12.40 -2.36
CA TRP A 95 5.96 -12.73 -3.52
C TRP A 95 7.40 -12.28 -3.30
N LEU A 96 8.29 -13.25 -3.05
CA LEU A 96 9.72 -13.04 -2.95
C LEU A 96 10.29 -13.03 -4.38
N ARG A 97 11.06 -12.00 -4.71
CA ARG A 97 11.53 -11.78 -6.08
C ARG A 97 13.00 -11.43 -6.09
N ALA A 98 13.74 -12.04 -7.03
CA ALA A 98 15.15 -11.74 -7.24
C ALA A 98 15.48 -11.64 -8.74
N ALA A 99 16.28 -10.65 -9.10
CA ALA A 99 16.72 -10.33 -10.46
C ALA A 99 18.17 -9.82 -10.43
N ASN A 100 19.06 -10.60 -9.81
CA ASN A 100 20.50 -10.32 -9.73
C ASN A 100 20.87 -8.90 -9.27
N GLY A 101 20.05 -8.28 -8.40
CA GLY A 101 20.29 -6.93 -7.89
C GLY A 101 19.98 -5.79 -8.87
N PHE A 102 19.50 -6.08 -10.09
CA PHE A 102 19.36 -5.07 -11.16
C PHE A 102 18.37 -3.94 -10.82
N SER A 103 17.27 -4.20 -10.11
CA SER A 103 16.33 -3.17 -9.70
C SER A 103 15.78 -3.42 -8.31
N LEU A 104 15.45 -2.37 -7.57
CA LEU A 104 14.86 -2.51 -6.23
C LEU A 104 13.52 -3.24 -6.28
N ARG A 105 12.66 -2.92 -7.25
CA ARG A 105 11.34 -3.54 -7.39
C ARG A 105 11.41 -5.04 -7.67
N ALA A 106 12.29 -5.46 -8.58
CA ALA A 106 12.45 -6.86 -8.93
C ALA A 106 13.29 -7.66 -7.91
N ASN A 107 13.92 -7.00 -6.94
CA ASN A 107 14.69 -7.60 -5.86
C ASN A 107 14.06 -7.27 -4.50
N SER A 108 12.76 -7.42 -4.38
CA SER A 108 12.02 -7.15 -3.15
C SER A 108 10.82 -8.06 -2.99
N VAL A 109 10.43 -8.29 -1.76
CA VAL A 109 9.15 -8.94 -1.42
C VAL A 109 8.01 -8.01 -1.79
N LEU A 110 6.97 -8.56 -2.41
CA LEU A 110 5.72 -7.88 -2.71
C LEU A 110 4.57 -8.51 -1.90
N PRO A 111 4.12 -7.89 -0.81
CA PRO A 111 3.06 -8.41 0.04
C PRO A 111 1.67 -8.04 -0.50
N VAL A 112 1.32 -8.50 -1.71
CA VAL A 112 -0.01 -8.29 -2.30
C VAL A 112 -0.83 -9.57 -2.29
N ARG A 113 -2.16 -9.41 -2.43
CA ARG A 113 -3.18 -10.47 -2.37
C ARG A 113 -3.43 -11.09 -0.98
N ALA A 114 -2.65 -10.73 0.01
CA ALA A 114 -3.02 -10.98 1.39
C ALA A 114 -3.31 -9.64 2.06
N PRO A 115 -4.13 -9.57 3.11
CA PRO A 115 -4.35 -8.34 3.88
C PRO A 115 -3.09 -7.81 4.59
N GLY A 116 -1.90 -8.09 4.08
CA GLY A 116 -0.61 -7.63 4.59
C GLY A 116 -0.13 -8.33 5.85
N LEU A 117 -1.03 -8.92 6.62
CA LEU A 117 -0.70 -9.63 7.85
C LEU A 117 -0.51 -11.11 7.54
N VAL A 118 0.71 -11.58 7.68
CA VAL A 118 1.04 -13.01 7.67
C VAL A 118 0.64 -13.64 8.99
N LYS A 119 0.40 -14.95 9.00
CA LYS A 119 0.00 -15.68 10.21
C LYS A 119 1.10 -15.70 11.27
N ASP A 120 2.34 -15.73 10.83
CA ASP A 120 3.54 -15.73 11.67
C ASP A 120 4.61 -14.86 11.01
N LEU A 121 4.72 -13.61 11.45
CA LEU A 121 5.66 -12.65 10.89
C LEU A 121 7.11 -13.12 11.08
N SER A 122 7.46 -13.65 12.24
CA SER A 122 8.84 -14.08 12.53
C SER A 122 9.29 -15.18 11.57
N LYS A 123 8.42 -16.16 11.32
CA LYS A 123 8.67 -17.24 10.38
C LYS A 123 8.77 -16.73 8.94
N SER A 124 7.89 -15.81 8.56
CA SER A 124 7.89 -15.21 7.22
C SER A 124 9.17 -14.41 6.99
N LEU A 125 9.64 -13.65 7.97
CA LEU A 125 10.90 -12.92 7.89
C LEU A 125 12.11 -13.84 7.81
N GLN A 126 12.08 -15.01 8.47
CA GLN A 126 13.14 -16.00 8.32
C GLN A 126 13.18 -16.57 6.88
N VAL A 127 12.01 -16.91 6.30
CA VAL A 127 11.93 -17.37 4.91
C VAL A 127 12.42 -16.30 3.92
N VAL A 128 12.06 -15.04 4.16
CA VAL A 128 12.57 -13.90 3.37
C VAL A 128 14.08 -13.83 3.45
N LYS A 129 14.65 -13.89 4.66
CA LYS A 129 16.10 -13.86 4.85
C LYS A 129 16.79 -15.01 4.10
N ASP A 130 16.33 -16.24 4.31
CA ASP A 130 16.91 -17.42 3.69
C ASP A 130 16.87 -17.35 2.15
N PHE A 131 15.76 -16.86 1.59
CA PHE A 131 15.63 -16.65 0.14
C PHE A 131 16.65 -15.63 -0.39
N TYR A 132 16.79 -14.48 0.25
CA TYR A 132 17.72 -13.43 -0.22
C TYR A 132 19.18 -13.77 0.06
N ASP A 133 19.49 -14.47 1.15
CA ASP A 133 20.84 -14.97 1.44
C ASP A 133 21.31 -15.94 0.34
N GLN A 134 20.42 -16.82 -0.16
CA GLN A 134 20.72 -17.72 -1.29
C GLN A 134 21.01 -16.97 -2.59
N GLN A 135 20.44 -15.77 -2.77
CA GLN A 135 20.68 -14.92 -3.94
C GLN A 135 21.87 -13.94 -3.76
N GLY A 136 22.47 -13.88 -2.58
CA GLY A 136 23.57 -12.98 -2.27
C GLY A 136 23.17 -11.50 -2.28
N ILE A 137 21.90 -11.17 -2.03
CA ILE A 137 21.37 -9.79 -2.01
C ILE A 137 20.66 -9.48 -0.68
N SER A 138 20.70 -8.22 -0.27
CA SER A 138 20.03 -7.79 0.95
C SER A 138 18.50 -7.82 0.78
N PRO A 139 17.75 -8.33 1.76
CA PRO A 139 16.29 -8.39 1.69
C PRO A 139 15.68 -6.99 1.71
N LEU A 140 14.69 -6.77 0.86
CA LEU A 140 13.85 -5.58 0.81
C LEU A 140 12.38 -6.01 0.81
N ILE A 141 11.52 -5.24 1.46
CA ILE A 141 10.07 -5.46 1.44
C ILE A 141 9.41 -4.19 0.93
N GLN A 142 8.60 -4.31 -0.12
CA GLN A 142 7.75 -3.21 -0.57
C GLN A 142 6.58 -3.04 0.40
N ILE A 143 6.25 -1.78 0.69
CA ILE A 143 5.11 -1.43 1.54
C ILE A 143 4.20 -0.49 0.77
N PRO A 144 3.24 -1.02 -0.01
CA PRO A 144 2.29 -0.19 -0.74
C PRO A 144 1.41 0.61 0.23
N GLN A 145 1.60 1.94 0.24
CA GLN A 145 0.86 2.83 1.13
C GLN A 145 -0.46 3.28 0.48
N PRO A 146 -1.52 3.51 1.29
CA PRO A 146 -1.60 3.32 2.76
C PRO A 146 -1.97 1.90 3.19
N SER A 147 -2.26 0.98 2.24
CA SER A 147 -2.86 -0.32 2.51
C SER A 147 -2.06 -1.18 3.50
N TYR A 148 -0.73 -1.08 3.46
CA TYR A 148 0.18 -1.92 4.24
C TYR A 148 0.89 -1.17 5.37
N GLN A 149 0.35 -0.02 5.82
CA GLN A 149 0.91 0.70 6.95
C GLN A 149 0.99 -0.13 8.25
N PRO A 150 0.02 -1.00 8.60
CA PRO A 150 0.15 -1.88 9.75
C PRO A 150 1.35 -2.83 9.66
N LEU A 151 1.59 -3.43 8.48
CA LEU A 151 2.77 -4.27 8.25
C LEU A 151 4.07 -3.47 8.42
N GLN A 152 4.12 -2.23 7.95
CA GLN A 152 5.29 -1.36 8.18
C GLN A 152 5.59 -1.17 9.67
N GLN A 153 4.56 -0.94 10.48
CA GLN A 153 4.73 -0.77 11.92
C GLN A 153 5.28 -2.03 12.59
N GLU A 154 4.77 -3.20 12.22
CA GLU A 154 5.27 -4.48 12.72
C GLU A 154 6.72 -4.76 12.29
N LEU A 155 7.05 -4.49 11.02
CA LEU A 155 8.42 -4.62 10.53
C LEU A 155 9.39 -3.70 11.26
N MET A 156 9.00 -2.45 11.52
CA MET A 156 9.82 -1.52 12.31
C MET A 156 10.01 -2.01 13.74
N ALA A 157 9.00 -2.60 14.37
CA ALA A 157 9.10 -3.23 15.69
C ALA A 157 10.08 -4.43 15.68
N CYS A 158 10.23 -5.11 14.53
CA CYS A 158 11.22 -6.17 14.32
C CYS A 158 12.61 -5.66 13.89
N GLY A 159 12.85 -4.34 13.92
CA GLY A 159 14.15 -3.73 13.62
C GLY A 159 14.39 -3.39 12.15
N TRP A 160 13.40 -3.56 11.27
CA TRP A 160 13.49 -3.12 9.88
C TRP A 160 13.43 -1.60 9.78
N GLN A 161 14.14 -1.04 8.80
CA GLN A 161 14.22 0.41 8.59
C GLN A 161 13.69 0.79 7.20
N PRO A 162 12.90 1.87 7.08
CA PRO A 162 12.56 2.43 5.77
C PRO A 162 13.83 2.87 5.04
N LYS A 163 13.97 2.48 3.78
CA LYS A 163 15.17 2.77 2.99
C LYS A 163 14.90 3.69 1.80
N HIS A 164 13.81 3.46 1.09
CA HIS A 164 13.46 4.22 -0.11
C HIS A 164 11.99 4.59 -0.11
N HIS A 165 11.68 5.80 -0.59
CA HIS A 165 10.32 6.23 -0.87
C HIS A 165 10.16 6.35 -2.38
N VAL A 166 9.12 5.68 -2.92
CA VAL A 166 8.81 5.65 -4.35
C VAL A 166 7.39 6.10 -4.57
N LEU A 167 7.19 7.02 -5.52
CA LEU A 167 5.86 7.41 -5.96
C LEU A 167 5.46 6.55 -7.15
N VAL A 168 4.30 5.90 -7.04
CA VAL A 168 3.69 5.18 -8.15
C VAL A 168 2.62 6.08 -8.77
N MET A 169 2.81 6.43 -10.03
CA MET A 169 1.88 7.27 -10.79
C MET A 169 1.13 6.43 -11.82
N THR A 170 -0.17 6.66 -11.94
CA THR A 170 -1.01 6.08 -12.98
C THR A 170 -1.67 7.17 -13.80
N ALA A 171 -1.77 6.97 -15.12
CA ALA A 171 -2.48 7.87 -16.01
C ALA A 171 -3.70 7.17 -16.62
N ARG A 172 -4.81 7.91 -16.73
CA ARG A 172 -5.97 7.47 -17.51
C ARG A 172 -5.85 8.03 -18.92
N ASN A 173 -6.27 7.24 -19.91
CA ASN A 173 -6.34 7.66 -21.32
C ASN A 173 -4.99 8.12 -21.90
N TRP A 174 -3.92 7.43 -21.56
CA TRP A 174 -2.63 7.68 -22.18
C TRP A 174 -2.73 7.35 -23.68
N LYS A 175 -2.67 8.38 -24.52
CA LYS A 175 -2.51 8.21 -25.98
C LYS A 175 -1.02 8.21 -26.24
N PHE A 176 -0.47 7.06 -26.60
CA PHE A 176 0.86 6.99 -27.20
C PHE A 176 0.77 7.55 -28.63
N SER A 177 1.36 8.69 -28.89
CA SER A 177 1.80 9.02 -30.24
C SER A 177 3.18 8.39 -30.38
N LEU A 178 3.26 7.24 -31.00
CA LEU A 178 4.53 6.75 -31.54
C LEU A 178 4.92 7.69 -32.68
N SER A 179 5.71 8.72 -32.40
CA SER A 179 6.53 9.33 -33.42
C SER A 179 7.61 8.31 -33.74
N ALA A 180 7.28 7.42 -34.71
CA ALA A 180 8.21 6.43 -35.20
C ALA A 180 9.24 7.13 -36.08
N GLU A 181 10.41 7.35 -35.57
CA GLU A 181 11.65 7.24 -36.32
C GLU A 181 12.72 6.67 -35.37
N ILE A 182 12.65 5.37 -35.14
CA ILE A 182 13.88 4.63 -34.79
C ILE A 182 14.59 4.43 -36.13
N LYS A 183 15.54 5.29 -36.48
CA LYS A 183 16.54 4.99 -37.46
C LYS A 183 17.50 4.00 -36.81
N VAL A 184 17.52 2.77 -37.35
CA VAL A 184 18.52 1.75 -37.09
C VAL A 184 19.82 2.13 -37.79
#